data_3cf0052c31a504281a789d90450bdfbe
#
_entry.id   3cf0052c31a504281a789d90450bdfbe
#
_cell.length_a   1.000
_cell.length_b   1.000
_cell.length_c   1.000
_cell.angle_alpha   90.00
_cell.angle_beta   90.00
_cell.angle_gamma   90.00
#
_symmetry.space_group_name_H-M   'P 1'
#
loop_
_entity.id
_entity.type
_entity.pdbx_description
1 polymer ?
#
loop_
_entity_poly.entity_id
_entity_poly.type
_entity_poly.pdbx_seq_one_letter_code
_entity_poly.pdbx_strand_id
1 'polypeptide(L)'
;TCEKLEYVYVGAEFNRKILKYGGIMIHSSAVEVDGKAYLFSAPCGTGKSTHTKQWQKYFGADQAIIINDDKPVLRRLEDGWYAYGTPFSGKTDENVNKKVKLQGICMLERGENRIRQIQPAEAIPLILQQTIRPKNEKYLGKMMEIMDQLLREVPVYRMQCDISEEAVKMSYEAMKG
;
A
#
# COMPACT_ATOMS: atom_id res chain seq x y z
N THR A 1 11.85 18.59 16.13
CA THR A 1 11.16 19.86 15.92
C THR A 1 9.66 19.66 16.12
N CYS A 2 8.94 20.71 16.52
CA CYS A 2 7.50 20.67 16.83
C CYS A 2 6.66 20.11 15.66
N GLU A 3 6.96 20.56 14.45
CA GLU A 3 6.30 20.12 13.20
C GLU A 3 6.37 18.60 12.96
N LYS A 4 7.51 17.96 13.25
CA LYS A 4 7.63 16.49 13.09
C LYS A 4 6.78 15.74 14.11
N LEU A 5 6.66 16.25 15.33
CA LEU A 5 5.81 15.67 16.35
C LEU A 5 4.33 15.84 15.99
N GLU A 6 3.94 17.02 15.52
CA GLU A 6 2.59 17.31 15.06
C GLU A 6 2.17 16.37 13.92
N TYR A 7 3.01 16.22 12.89
CA TYR A 7 2.77 15.28 11.78
C TYR A 7 2.53 13.84 12.27
N VAL A 8 3.37 13.36 13.21
CA VAL A 8 3.24 12.01 13.77
C VAL A 8 1.95 11.87 14.58
N TYR A 9 1.60 12.86 15.42
CA TYR A 9 0.36 12.83 16.21
C TYR A 9 -0.89 12.88 15.34
N VAL A 10 -0.92 13.78 14.37
CA VAL A 10 -2.05 13.91 13.43
C VAL A 10 -2.21 12.63 12.62
N GLY A 11 -1.11 12.04 12.14
CA GLY A 11 -1.13 10.77 11.42
C GLY A 11 -1.64 9.59 12.26
N ALA A 12 -1.23 9.50 13.52
CA ALA A 12 -1.71 8.47 14.43
C ALA A 12 -3.21 8.64 14.76
N GLU A 13 -3.66 9.87 14.98
CA GLU A 13 -5.06 10.17 15.24
C GLU A 13 -5.94 9.93 14.00
N PHE A 14 -5.44 10.29 12.82
CA PHE A 14 -6.10 9.99 11.56
C PHE A 14 -6.23 8.47 11.35
N ASN A 15 -5.15 7.70 11.59
CA ASN A 15 -5.20 6.23 11.51
C ASN A 15 -6.26 5.65 12.46
N ARG A 16 -6.34 6.16 13.68
CA ARG A 16 -7.36 5.73 14.65
C ARG A 16 -8.78 6.06 14.20
N LYS A 17 -8.98 7.25 13.61
CA LYS A 17 -10.29 7.68 13.12
C LYS A 17 -10.72 6.91 11.88
N ILE A 18 -9.83 6.68 10.94
CA ILE A 18 -10.17 6.01 9.68
C ILE A 18 -10.66 4.57 9.90
N LEU A 19 -10.19 3.89 10.95
CA LEU A 19 -10.68 2.56 11.33
C LEU A 19 -12.19 2.57 11.63
N LYS A 20 -12.74 3.66 12.18
CA LYS A 20 -14.18 3.79 12.42
C LYS A 20 -15.00 3.81 11.13
N TYR A 21 -14.38 4.25 10.05
CA TYR A 21 -14.99 4.35 8.72
C TYR A 21 -14.64 3.16 7.80
N GLY A 22 -14.10 2.08 8.38
CA GLY A 22 -13.76 0.88 7.63
C GLY A 22 -12.51 1.03 6.75
N GLY A 23 -11.65 1.99 7.06
CA GLY A 23 -10.39 2.19 6.37
C GLY A 23 -9.20 1.71 7.18
N ILE A 24 -8.12 1.33 6.50
CA ILE A 24 -6.84 0.95 7.09
C ILE A 24 -5.70 1.65 6.35
N MET A 25 -4.74 2.20 7.11
CA MET A 25 -3.49 2.73 6.55
C MET A 25 -2.43 1.64 6.53
N ILE A 26 -1.77 1.48 5.39
CA ILE A 26 -0.65 0.55 5.23
C ILE A 26 0.57 1.33 4.73
N HIS A 27 1.71 1.17 5.39
CA HIS A 27 2.98 1.75 4.95
C HIS A 27 3.41 1.13 3.63
N SER A 28 3.13 1.84 2.54
CA SER A 28 3.26 1.36 1.17
C SER A 28 3.36 2.52 0.18
N SER A 29 3.80 2.22 -1.02
CA SER A 29 3.68 3.11 -2.17
C SER A 29 2.59 2.57 -3.09
N ALA A 30 1.64 3.42 -3.48
CA ALA A 30 0.52 3.07 -4.33
C ALA A 30 0.63 3.78 -5.68
N VAL A 31 0.58 3.00 -6.76
CA VAL A 31 0.62 3.50 -8.13
C VAL A 31 -0.64 3.04 -8.89
N GLU A 32 -1.18 3.94 -9.70
CA GLU A 32 -2.29 3.67 -10.61
C GLU A 32 -1.77 3.43 -12.02
N VAL A 33 -2.26 2.37 -12.66
CA VAL A 33 -2.12 2.11 -14.09
C VAL A 33 -3.45 1.56 -14.60
N ASP A 34 -3.94 2.06 -15.72
CA ASP A 34 -5.21 1.62 -16.36
C ASP A 34 -6.42 1.67 -15.41
N GLY A 35 -6.49 2.69 -14.53
CA GLY A 35 -7.59 2.87 -13.59
C GLY A 35 -7.60 1.89 -12.42
N LYS A 36 -6.51 1.15 -12.20
CA LYS A 36 -6.34 0.20 -11.11
C LYS A 36 -5.14 0.56 -10.24
N ALA A 37 -5.29 0.44 -8.93
CA ALA A 37 -4.24 0.72 -7.97
C ALA A 37 -3.46 -0.54 -7.60
N TYR A 38 -2.15 -0.43 -7.64
CA TYR A 38 -1.19 -1.46 -7.25
C TYR A 38 -0.42 -0.96 -6.02
N LEU A 39 -0.48 -1.71 -4.94
CA LEU A 39 0.16 -1.36 -3.68
C LEU A 39 1.46 -2.13 -3.49
N PHE A 40 2.54 -1.42 -3.22
CA PHE A 40 3.84 -2.02 -2.92
C PHE A 40 4.26 -1.68 -1.49
N SER A 41 4.38 -2.71 -0.66
CA SER A 41 4.69 -2.58 0.76
C SER A 41 5.96 -3.33 1.11
N ALA A 42 6.73 -2.77 2.03
CA ALA A 42 7.97 -3.35 2.53
C ALA A 42 8.46 -2.58 3.77
N PRO A 43 9.40 -3.11 4.54
CA PRO A 43 10.12 -2.34 5.55
C PRO A 43 10.76 -1.07 4.96
N CYS A 44 11.00 -0.07 5.82
CA CYS A 44 11.64 1.17 5.40
C CYS A 44 13.00 0.89 4.74
N GLY A 45 13.29 1.60 3.63
CA GLY A 45 14.56 1.44 2.91
C GLY A 45 14.67 0.23 1.97
N THR A 46 13.64 -0.60 1.86
CA THR A 46 13.65 -1.76 0.94
C THR A 46 13.54 -1.36 -0.54
N GLY A 47 12.89 -0.23 -0.85
CA GLY A 47 12.80 0.27 -2.23
C GLY A 47 11.38 0.43 -2.79
N LYS A 48 10.35 0.58 -1.95
CA LYS A 48 8.97 0.83 -2.38
C LYS A 48 8.85 1.98 -3.39
N SER A 49 9.28 3.17 -2.98
CA SER A 49 9.26 4.37 -3.82
C SER A 49 10.11 4.23 -5.08
N THR A 50 11.23 3.51 -4.97
CA THR A 50 12.07 3.19 -6.14
C THR A 50 11.29 2.32 -7.12
N HIS A 51 10.60 1.29 -6.64
CA HIS A 51 9.83 0.39 -7.50
C HIS A 51 8.67 1.13 -8.21
N THR A 52 7.90 1.94 -7.49
CA THR A 52 6.82 2.73 -8.12
C THR A 52 7.34 3.81 -9.08
N LYS A 53 8.53 4.36 -8.84
CA LYS A 53 9.22 5.23 -9.80
C LYS A 53 9.64 4.47 -11.07
N GLN A 54 10.05 3.20 -10.96
CA GLN A 54 10.30 2.37 -12.14
C GLN A 54 9.01 2.09 -12.92
N TRP A 55 7.86 1.97 -12.25
CA TRP A 55 6.56 1.91 -12.94
C TRP A 55 6.29 3.18 -13.74
N GLN A 56 6.51 4.37 -13.16
CA GLN A 56 6.38 5.64 -13.90
C GLN A 56 7.33 5.72 -15.09
N LYS A 57 8.56 5.26 -14.93
CA LYS A 57 9.53 5.24 -16.03
C LYS A 57 9.13 4.29 -17.16
N TYR A 58 8.57 3.15 -16.81
CA TYR A 58 8.17 2.11 -17.77
C TYR A 58 6.89 2.48 -18.53
N PHE A 59 5.84 2.87 -17.82
CA PHE A 59 4.54 3.20 -18.43
C PHE A 59 4.43 4.66 -18.90
N GLY A 60 5.31 5.53 -18.44
CA GLY A 60 5.18 6.99 -18.58
C GLY A 60 4.46 7.62 -17.39
N ALA A 61 4.90 8.81 -16.99
CA ALA A 61 4.35 9.54 -15.84
C ALA A 61 2.85 9.92 -16.02
N ASP A 62 2.37 10.01 -17.25
CA ASP A 62 0.96 10.27 -17.56
C ASP A 62 0.08 9.01 -17.42
N GLN A 63 0.67 7.82 -17.51
CA GLN A 63 -0.03 6.53 -17.44
C GLN A 63 0.11 5.88 -16.07
N ALA A 64 1.24 6.09 -15.38
CA ALA A 64 1.48 5.57 -14.04
C ALA A 64 1.50 6.72 -13.03
N ILE A 65 0.41 6.86 -12.27
CA ILE A 65 0.24 7.94 -11.30
C ILE A 65 0.50 7.43 -9.90
N ILE A 66 1.46 8.02 -9.18
CA ILE A 66 1.66 7.70 -7.75
C ILE A 66 0.50 8.33 -6.96
N ILE A 67 -0.35 7.46 -6.40
CA ILE A 67 -1.50 7.87 -5.59
C ILE A 67 -1.03 8.38 -4.23
N ASN A 68 -0.09 7.67 -3.62
CA ASN A 68 0.54 8.04 -2.35
C ASN A 68 1.81 7.22 -2.13
N ASP A 69 2.89 7.85 -1.69
CA ASP A 69 4.20 7.20 -1.56
C ASP A 69 4.59 6.78 -0.14
N ASP A 70 3.70 6.87 0.86
CA ASP A 70 4.03 6.44 2.22
C ASP A 70 2.85 5.76 2.95
N LYS A 71 1.69 6.42 3.00
CA LYS A 71 0.55 5.95 3.81
C LYS A 71 -0.80 6.12 3.10
N PRO A 72 -1.03 5.42 1.99
CA PRO A 72 -2.37 5.36 1.41
C PRO A 72 -3.34 4.73 2.39
N VAL A 73 -4.62 5.07 2.26
CA VAL A 73 -5.71 4.42 2.96
C VAL A 73 -6.36 3.41 2.02
N LEU A 74 -6.59 2.21 2.51
CA LEU A 74 -7.43 1.23 1.86
C LEU A 74 -8.80 1.21 2.54
N ARG A 75 -9.85 1.26 1.75
CA ARG A 75 -11.23 1.23 2.25
C ARG A 75 -12.12 0.43 1.31
N ARG A 76 -13.00 -0.38 1.91
CA ARG A 76 -14.03 -1.10 1.16
C ARG A 76 -15.23 -0.20 0.89
N LEU A 77 -15.67 -0.17 -0.36
CA LEU A 77 -16.93 0.39 -0.81
C LEU A 77 -17.87 -0.75 -1.26
N GLU A 78 -19.04 -0.41 -1.80
CA GLU A 78 -20.04 -1.40 -2.20
C GLU A 78 -19.52 -2.40 -3.25
N ASP A 79 -18.72 -1.93 -4.19
CA ASP A 79 -18.21 -2.68 -5.34
C ASP A 79 -16.75 -3.18 -5.18
N GLY A 80 -16.17 -3.06 -4.00
CA GLY A 80 -14.83 -3.58 -3.68
C GLY A 80 -13.93 -2.59 -2.95
N TRP A 81 -12.63 -2.91 -2.94
CA TRP A 81 -11.61 -2.13 -2.24
C TRP A 81 -11.04 -1.01 -3.10
N TYR A 82 -10.72 0.12 -2.44
CA TYR A 82 -10.14 1.30 -3.05
C TYR A 82 -8.92 1.78 -2.27
N ALA A 83 -7.91 2.24 -3.01
CA ALA A 83 -6.78 2.97 -2.46
C ALA A 83 -7.03 4.48 -2.57
N TYR A 84 -6.77 5.21 -1.49
CA TYR A 84 -6.93 6.65 -1.39
C TYR A 84 -5.60 7.32 -1.16
N GLY A 85 -5.33 8.40 -1.87
CA GLY A 85 -4.27 9.33 -1.52
C GLY A 85 -4.57 10.04 -0.20
N THR A 86 -3.51 10.28 0.57
CA THR A 86 -3.58 10.97 1.85
C THR A 86 -2.48 12.04 1.92
N PRO A 87 -2.59 13.05 2.79
CA PRO A 87 -1.51 14.01 3.00
C PRO A 87 -0.27 13.40 3.70
N PHE A 88 -0.32 12.12 4.06
CA PHE A 88 0.79 11.41 4.71
C PHE A 88 1.60 10.67 3.63
N SER A 89 2.42 11.40 2.89
CA SER A 89 3.18 10.92 1.73
C SER A 89 4.70 10.78 1.97
N GLY A 90 5.11 10.95 3.22
CA GLY A 90 6.50 10.73 3.62
C GLY A 90 7.47 11.78 3.09
N LYS A 91 8.69 11.33 2.73
CA LYS A 91 9.77 12.24 2.32
C LYS A 91 9.64 12.76 0.89
N THR A 92 8.95 12.02 0.05
CA THR A 92 8.77 12.38 -1.38
C THR A 92 7.70 13.43 -1.59
N ASP A 93 6.78 13.56 -0.62
CA ASP A 93 5.59 14.41 -0.69
C ASP A 93 4.70 14.13 -1.92
N GLU A 94 4.79 12.90 -2.45
CA GLU A 94 4.01 12.48 -3.61
C GLU A 94 2.68 11.88 -3.18
N ASN A 95 1.63 12.63 -3.44
CA ASN A 95 0.26 12.18 -3.24
C ASN A 95 -0.70 12.93 -4.16
N VAL A 96 -1.84 12.33 -4.44
CA VAL A 96 -2.95 12.95 -5.16
C VAL A 96 -4.25 12.70 -4.40
N ASN A 97 -5.14 13.68 -4.39
CA ASN A 97 -6.47 13.52 -3.79
C ASN A 97 -7.39 12.72 -4.74
N LYS A 98 -7.16 11.41 -4.78
CA LYS A 98 -7.84 10.48 -5.68
C LYS A 98 -8.15 9.17 -4.97
N LYS A 99 -9.23 8.51 -5.36
CA LYS A 99 -9.50 7.10 -5.03
C LYS A 99 -9.44 6.26 -6.29
N VAL A 100 -8.82 5.10 -6.20
CA VAL A 100 -8.65 4.17 -7.33
C VAL A 100 -8.94 2.75 -6.86
N LYS A 101 -9.63 1.95 -7.69
CA LYS A 101 -9.96 0.56 -7.37
C LYS A 101 -8.69 -0.26 -7.15
N LEU A 102 -8.61 -0.92 -6.00
CA LEU A 102 -7.42 -1.70 -5.61
C LEU A 102 -7.40 -3.02 -6.37
N GLN A 103 -6.30 -3.26 -7.08
CA GLN A 103 -6.08 -4.49 -7.85
C GLN A 103 -5.34 -5.55 -7.04
N GLY A 104 -4.37 -5.17 -6.23
CA GLY A 104 -3.59 -6.10 -5.42
C GLY A 104 -2.56 -5.41 -4.55
N ILE A 105 -2.00 -6.18 -3.64
CA ILE A 105 -0.95 -5.77 -2.71
C ILE A 105 0.26 -6.64 -2.94
N CYS A 106 1.44 -6.04 -3.08
CA CYS A 106 2.70 -6.75 -3.26
C CYS A 106 3.67 -6.43 -2.12
N MET A 107 4.11 -7.45 -1.41
CA MET A 107 5.13 -7.36 -0.37
C MET A 107 6.50 -7.52 -1.02
N LEU A 108 7.31 -6.43 -1.03
CA LEU A 108 8.61 -6.39 -1.69
C LEU A 108 9.75 -6.83 -0.76
N GLU A 109 10.69 -7.54 -1.35
CA GLU A 109 12.00 -7.87 -0.79
C GLU A 109 13.07 -7.61 -1.85
N ARG A 110 14.30 -7.34 -1.42
CA ARG A 110 15.43 -7.27 -2.34
C ARG A 110 15.90 -8.67 -2.73
N GLY A 111 16.20 -8.87 -4.01
CA GLY A 111 16.71 -10.15 -4.51
C GLY A 111 16.56 -10.31 -6.01
N GLU A 112 16.75 -11.53 -6.48
CA GLU A 112 16.46 -11.89 -7.87
C GLU A 112 14.97 -11.82 -8.16
N ASN A 113 14.62 -11.36 -9.37
CA ASN A 113 13.23 -11.13 -9.76
C ASN A 113 12.41 -12.43 -9.73
N ARG A 114 11.48 -12.50 -8.78
CA ARG A 114 10.49 -13.59 -8.68
C ARG A 114 9.27 -13.10 -7.90
N ILE A 115 8.10 -13.47 -8.33
CA ILE A 115 6.83 -13.11 -7.70
C ILE A 115 5.93 -14.34 -7.57
N ARG A 116 5.18 -14.41 -6.49
CA ARG A 116 4.10 -15.39 -6.30
C ARG A 116 2.95 -14.80 -5.50
N GLN A 117 1.77 -15.27 -5.75
CA GLN A 117 0.64 -14.98 -4.86
C GLN A 117 0.81 -15.76 -3.55
N ILE A 118 0.41 -15.14 -2.44
CA ILE A 118 0.49 -15.75 -1.10
C ILE A 118 -0.90 -15.85 -0.48
N GLN A 119 -1.05 -16.81 0.42
CA GLN A 119 -2.30 -17.01 1.15
C GLN A 119 -2.43 -16.00 2.31
N PRO A 120 -3.66 -15.71 2.77
CA PRO A 120 -3.90 -14.80 3.89
C PRO A 120 -3.07 -15.09 5.14
N ALA A 121 -2.89 -16.34 5.49
CA ALA A 121 -2.09 -16.74 6.65
C ALA A 121 -0.61 -16.31 6.56
N GLU A 122 -0.03 -16.28 5.36
CA GLU A 122 1.32 -15.76 5.11
C GLU A 122 1.33 -14.23 5.04
N ALA A 123 0.27 -13.62 4.49
CA ALA A 123 0.16 -12.18 4.31
C ALA A 123 -0.03 -11.40 5.62
N ILE A 124 -0.81 -11.94 6.57
CA ILE A 124 -1.15 -11.28 7.84
C ILE A 124 0.07 -10.73 8.58
N PRO A 125 1.10 -11.53 8.92
CA PRO A 125 2.25 -11.02 9.68
C PRO A 125 3.05 -9.96 8.90
N LEU A 126 3.13 -10.07 7.59
CA LEU A 126 3.83 -9.11 6.74
C LEU A 126 3.12 -7.75 6.72
N ILE A 127 1.80 -7.75 6.54
CA ILE A 127 0.99 -6.53 6.50
C ILE A 127 0.90 -5.89 7.89
N LEU A 128 0.77 -6.69 8.95
CA LEU A 128 0.75 -6.18 10.33
C LEU A 128 2.02 -5.40 10.68
N GLN A 129 3.17 -5.80 10.16
CA GLN A 129 4.42 -5.06 10.36
C GLN A 129 4.43 -3.69 9.67
N GLN A 130 3.56 -3.50 8.68
CA GLN A 130 3.44 -2.27 7.90
C GLN A 130 2.22 -1.42 8.31
N THR A 131 1.56 -1.76 9.42
CA THR A 131 0.42 -0.99 9.97
C THR A 131 0.76 -0.38 11.32
N ILE A 132 0.13 0.74 11.62
CA ILE A 132 0.17 1.33 12.97
C ILE A 132 -0.87 0.61 13.83
N ARG A 133 -0.41 -0.20 14.78
CA ARG A 133 -1.29 -0.94 15.67
C ARG A 133 -1.83 -0.04 16.77
N PRO A 134 -3.16 0.10 16.90
CA PRO A 134 -3.78 0.81 18.01
C PRO A 134 -3.46 0.15 19.34
N LYS A 135 -3.20 0.94 20.37
CA LYS A 135 -3.03 0.42 21.75
C LYS A 135 -4.36 0.01 22.39
N ASN A 136 -5.44 0.61 21.95
CA ASN A 136 -6.77 0.32 22.46
C ASN A 136 -7.33 -0.94 21.80
N GLU A 137 -7.76 -1.91 22.60
CA GLU A 137 -8.24 -3.22 22.16
C GLU A 137 -9.43 -3.13 21.18
N LYS A 138 -10.37 -2.20 21.40
CA LYS A 138 -11.51 -2.00 20.51
C LYS A 138 -11.08 -1.61 19.09
N TYR A 139 -10.10 -0.69 18.98
CA TYR A 139 -9.58 -0.28 17.67
C TYR A 139 -8.68 -1.36 17.05
N LEU A 140 -7.95 -2.10 17.87
CA LEU A 140 -7.16 -3.24 17.41
C LEU A 140 -8.08 -4.32 16.82
N GLY A 141 -9.17 -4.66 17.52
CA GLY A 141 -10.19 -5.59 17.02
C GLY A 141 -10.77 -5.12 15.68
N LYS A 142 -11.12 -3.84 15.58
CA LYS A 142 -11.64 -3.27 14.33
C LYS A 142 -10.63 -3.34 13.18
N MET A 143 -9.36 -3.05 13.45
CA MET A 143 -8.29 -3.17 12.47
C MET A 143 -8.16 -4.62 11.97
N MET A 144 -8.23 -5.60 12.87
CA MET A 144 -8.14 -7.02 12.50
C MET A 144 -9.33 -7.49 11.66
N GLU A 145 -10.55 -7.01 11.95
CA GLU A 145 -11.73 -7.27 11.12
C GLU A 145 -11.56 -6.72 9.69
N ILE A 146 -11.10 -5.47 9.58
CA ILE A 146 -10.85 -4.82 8.28
C ILE A 146 -9.77 -5.58 7.50
N MET A 147 -8.70 -5.99 8.18
CA MET A 147 -7.61 -6.75 7.57
C MET A 147 -8.07 -8.14 7.09
N ASP A 148 -8.85 -8.87 7.90
CA ASP A 148 -9.40 -10.17 7.51
C ASP A 148 -10.25 -10.03 6.24
N GLN A 149 -11.12 -9.03 6.18
CA GLN A 149 -11.94 -8.76 5.00
C GLN A 149 -11.10 -8.38 3.77
N LEU A 150 -10.09 -7.52 3.96
CA LEU A 150 -9.17 -7.13 2.90
C LEU A 150 -8.47 -8.35 2.29
N LEU A 151 -7.94 -9.23 3.12
CA LEU A 151 -7.17 -10.39 2.68
C LEU A 151 -8.01 -11.51 2.07
N ARG A 152 -9.31 -11.53 2.31
CA ARG A 152 -10.25 -12.42 1.63
C ARG A 152 -10.61 -11.97 0.23
N GLU A 153 -10.60 -10.65 -0.02
CA GLU A 153 -11.12 -10.06 -1.25
C GLU A 153 -10.03 -9.53 -2.19
N VAL A 154 -8.85 -9.20 -1.66
CA VAL A 154 -7.75 -8.62 -2.45
C VAL A 154 -6.58 -9.58 -2.49
N PRO A 155 -6.07 -9.91 -3.69
CA PRO A 155 -4.91 -10.78 -3.81
C PRO A 155 -3.64 -10.11 -3.26
N VAL A 156 -2.86 -10.90 -2.53
CA VAL A 156 -1.58 -10.48 -1.99
C VAL A 156 -0.46 -11.29 -2.64
N TYR A 157 0.61 -10.60 -3.00
CA TYR A 157 1.80 -11.18 -3.63
C TYR A 157 3.03 -10.94 -2.76
N ARG A 158 3.99 -11.82 -2.87
CA ARG A 158 5.34 -11.63 -2.34
C ARG A 158 6.31 -11.63 -3.49
N MET A 159 7.13 -10.59 -3.58
CA MET A 159 8.06 -10.40 -4.67
C MET A 159 9.46 -10.12 -4.15
N GLN A 160 10.42 -10.88 -4.61
CA GLN A 160 11.82 -10.45 -4.60
C GLN A 160 12.11 -9.72 -5.90
N CYS A 161 12.79 -8.59 -5.83
CA CYS A 161 13.10 -7.81 -7.01
C CYS A 161 14.37 -6.98 -6.87
N ASP A 162 14.95 -6.70 -8.02
CA ASP A 162 15.92 -5.64 -8.24
C ASP A 162 15.20 -4.34 -8.67
N ILE A 163 15.94 -3.36 -9.18
CA ILE A 163 15.42 -2.07 -9.66
C ILE A 163 15.29 -2.01 -11.18
N SER A 164 15.14 -3.14 -11.85
CA SER A 164 15.07 -3.24 -13.31
C SER A 164 13.66 -3.02 -13.85
N GLU A 165 13.55 -2.74 -15.16
CA GLU A 165 12.29 -2.78 -15.89
C GLU A 165 11.64 -4.16 -15.88
N GLU A 166 12.43 -5.23 -15.84
CA GLU A 166 11.94 -6.61 -15.76
C GLU A 166 11.13 -6.83 -14.48
N ALA A 167 11.56 -6.24 -13.35
CA ALA A 167 10.81 -6.27 -12.10
C ALA A 167 9.43 -5.60 -12.25
N VAL A 168 9.34 -4.51 -13.01
CA VAL A 168 8.04 -3.84 -13.30
C VAL A 168 7.15 -4.74 -14.13
N LYS A 169 7.66 -5.28 -15.24
CA LYS A 169 6.90 -6.19 -16.11
C LYS A 169 6.38 -7.39 -15.34
N MET A 170 7.23 -8.03 -14.55
CA MET A 170 6.88 -9.18 -13.74
C MET A 170 5.78 -8.86 -12.73
N SER A 171 5.89 -7.75 -12.00
CA SER A 171 4.88 -7.35 -11.02
C SER A 171 3.55 -7.00 -11.69
N TYR A 172 3.58 -6.25 -12.79
CA TYR A 172 2.38 -5.90 -13.54
C TYR A 172 1.68 -7.14 -14.11
N GLU A 173 2.40 -8.01 -14.83
CA GLU A 173 1.84 -9.22 -15.43
C GLU A 173 1.21 -10.16 -14.38
N ALA A 174 1.84 -10.29 -13.22
CA ALA A 174 1.32 -11.14 -12.14
C ALA A 174 0.07 -10.54 -11.48
N MET A 175 -0.02 -9.21 -11.38
CA MET A 175 -1.06 -8.53 -10.59
C MET A 175 -2.23 -8.00 -11.41
N LYS A 176 -2.10 -7.81 -12.72
CA LYS A 176 -3.15 -7.19 -13.55
C LYS A 176 -4.44 -8.00 -13.67
N GLY A 177 -4.41 -9.28 -13.36
CA GLY A 177 -5.55 -10.20 -13.42
C GLY A 177 -5.74 -10.83 -14.78
#